data_7333878a3a1aef184cfe2c04604ba26d
#
_entry.id   7333878a3a1aef184cfe2c04604ba26d
#
_cell.length_a   1.000
_cell.length_b   1.000
_cell.length_c   1.000
_cell.angle_alpha   90.00
_cell.angle_beta   90.00
_cell.angle_gamma   90.00
#
_symmetry.space_group_name_H-M   'P 1'
#
loop_
_entity.id
_entity.type
_entity.pdbx_description
1 polymer ?
#
loop_
_entity_poly.entity_id
_entity_poly.type
_entity_poly.pdbx_seq_one_letter_code
_entity_poly.pdbx_strand_id
1 'polypeptide(L)'
;MATENKMGVMPLNRLLISMSVPMMISMLVQALYNIVDSMFVAQLSENALTAVSLAFPAQNLMIAVATGTGVGVNAALSRNLGEKNFERANKIADHALFLAALSYVVFALFGLCFARQFFCLQTDIEEIVDLGTTYLRVCTIASFGLFMEIACERLLQSTGKTIYSMYTQGLGAIINIVLDPILIFGYFGAPALGIAGAAGATVIGQIIAFCLGFFFNKTRNHEITISLRDFKPNSEIISHIYAVGIPSIIMASIGSVMTFGMNKILIAFSSTATAVFGIYFKLQSFVFMPVFGLNNGTVPIIAYNYGAGKPDRIMGTLKLAAMYAVTIMLIGLAVVQLIPDKLLMIFSASDTMLSIGIPALRTISLSFLFAGFSIVCSSMFQALGHGMLSLWISVFRQLVVLLPAAFVFAKLGGLHVVWFAFPIAEVFAIVFSAVCLGYVYRKEILPLKARQEK
;
A
#
# COMPACT_ATOMS: atom_id res chain seq x y z
N MET A 1 -36.22 8.82 -7.11
CA MET A 1 -35.04 9.72 -6.93
C MET A 1 -33.89 8.86 -6.50
N ALA A 2 -32.79 8.81 -7.24
CA ALA A 2 -31.58 8.14 -6.80
C ALA A 2 -31.09 8.85 -5.52
N THR A 3 -30.97 8.12 -4.43
CA THR A 3 -30.45 8.67 -3.17
C THR A 3 -29.01 9.12 -3.41
N GLU A 4 -28.69 10.36 -3.07
CA GLU A 4 -27.35 10.90 -3.23
C GLU A 4 -26.34 10.03 -2.43
N ASN A 5 -25.18 9.75 -3.04
CA ASN A 5 -24.17 8.92 -2.40
C ASN A 5 -23.74 9.49 -1.04
N LYS A 6 -23.59 8.63 -0.04
CA LYS A 6 -23.22 9.04 1.32
C LYS A 6 -21.97 9.94 1.38
N MET A 7 -21.05 9.81 0.42
CA MET A 7 -19.84 10.64 0.36
C MET A 7 -20.14 12.13 0.18
N GLY A 8 -21.27 12.47 -0.42
CA GLY A 8 -21.71 13.84 -0.64
C GLY A 8 -22.56 14.45 0.47
N VAL A 9 -23.18 13.65 1.34
CA VAL A 9 -24.25 14.12 2.27
C VAL A 9 -24.02 13.77 3.72
N MET A 10 -23.35 12.63 4.02
CA MET A 10 -23.14 12.20 5.40
C MET A 10 -22.22 13.18 6.16
N PRO A 11 -22.43 13.42 7.48
CA PRO A 11 -21.51 14.21 8.30
C PRO A 11 -20.08 13.68 8.19
N LEU A 12 -19.10 14.57 7.97
CA LEU A 12 -17.73 14.21 7.60
C LEU A 12 -17.05 13.27 8.59
N ASN A 13 -17.19 13.51 9.89
CA ASN A 13 -16.60 12.67 10.92
C ASN A 13 -17.12 11.22 10.84
N ARG A 14 -18.45 11.05 10.79
CA ARG A 14 -19.08 9.75 10.66
C ARG A 14 -18.73 9.06 9.33
N LEU A 15 -18.68 9.84 8.25
CA LEU A 15 -18.31 9.35 6.94
C LEU A 15 -16.88 8.82 6.93
N LEU A 16 -15.93 9.62 7.40
CA LEU A 16 -14.52 9.25 7.42
C LEU A 16 -14.26 8.00 8.26
N ILE A 17 -14.85 7.92 9.45
CA ILE A 17 -14.77 6.72 10.30
C ILE A 17 -15.37 5.50 9.59
N SER A 18 -16.58 5.62 9.01
CA SER A 18 -17.26 4.52 8.37
C SER A 18 -16.53 3.97 7.13
N MET A 19 -15.72 4.80 6.48
CA MET A 19 -14.93 4.41 5.32
C MET A 19 -13.52 3.96 5.66
N SER A 20 -12.92 4.57 6.66
CA SER A 20 -11.51 4.34 7.00
C SER A 20 -11.31 3.17 7.95
N VAL A 21 -12.18 2.97 8.95
CA VAL A 21 -12.02 1.87 9.92
C VAL A 21 -12.01 0.50 9.26
N PRO A 22 -12.92 0.16 8.32
CA PRO A 22 -12.83 -1.10 7.59
C PRO A 22 -11.49 -1.27 6.85
N MET A 23 -10.99 -0.20 6.26
CA MET A 23 -9.72 -0.24 5.53
C MET A 23 -8.51 -0.37 6.46
N MET A 24 -8.55 0.27 7.64
CA MET A 24 -7.52 0.10 8.68
C MET A 24 -7.47 -1.35 9.16
N ILE A 25 -8.61 -1.96 9.43
CA ILE A 25 -8.71 -3.38 9.80
C ILE A 25 -8.16 -4.26 8.69
N SER A 26 -8.52 -4.01 7.44
CA SER A 26 -8.00 -4.76 6.29
C SER A 26 -6.47 -4.72 6.21
N MET A 27 -5.89 -3.53 6.38
CA MET A 27 -4.43 -3.36 6.35
C MET A 27 -3.74 -4.11 7.48
N LEU A 28 -4.30 -4.09 8.70
CA LEU A 28 -3.77 -4.83 9.84
C LEU A 28 -3.88 -6.35 9.62
N VAL A 29 -5.01 -6.82 9.10
CA VAL A 29 -5.21 -8.24 8.77
C VAL A 29 -4.21 -8.68 7.70
N GLN A 30 -3.95 -7.87 6.69
CA GLN A 30 -2.95 -8.13 5.65
C GLN A 30 -1.54 -8.24 6.25
N ALA A 31 -1.16 -7.34 7.15
CA ALA A 31 0.12 -7.41 7.83
C ALA A 31 0.25 -8.71 8.65
N LEU A 32 -0.83 -9.09 9.33
CA LEU A 32 -0.86 -10.30 10.15
C LEU A 32 -0.70 -11.57 9.31
N TYR A 33 -1.46 -11.71 8.20
CA TYR A 33 -1.35 -12.91 7.39
C TYR A 33 0.03 -13.05 6.75
N ASN A 34 0.68 -11.96 6.33
CA ASN A 34 2.05 -12.02 5.80
C ASN A 34 3.06 -12.55 6.82
N ILE A 35 2.88 -12.23 8.10
CA ILE A 35 3.71 -12.77 9.18
C ILE A 35 3.46 -14.27 9.36
N VAL A 36 2.19 -14.69 9.38
CA VAL A 36 1.80 -16.10 9.57
C VAL A 36 2.30 -16.96 8.40
N ASP A 37 2.13 -16.52 7.16
CA ASP A 37 2.66 -17.20 5.96
C ASP A 37 4.18 -17.39 6.05
N SER A 38 4.91 -16.34 6.41
CA SER A 38 6.36 -16.42 6.60
C SER A 38 6.76 -17.40 7.71
N MET A 39 5.97 -17.50 8.78
CA MET A 39 6.23 -18.46 9.86
C MET A 39 6.06 -19.92 9.39
N PHE A 40 5.07 -20.20 8.58
CA PHE A 40 4.88 -21.56 8.03
C PHE A 40 5.97 -21.93 7.03
N VAL A 41 6.35 -21.00 6.14
CA VAL A 41 7.44 -21.23 5.18
C VAL A 41 8.78 -21.46 5.91
N ALA A 42 9.05 -20.71 6.98
CA ALA A 42 10.26 -20.89 7.79
C ALA A 42 10.40 -22.28 8.40
N GLN A 43 9.28 -22.97 8.65
CA GLN A 43 9.28 -24.36 9.18
C GLN A 43 9.67 -25.40 8.12
N LEU A 44 9.62 -25.08 6.82
CA LEU A 44 10.04 -26.00 5.77
C LEU A 44 11.57 -26.15 5.74
N SER A 45 12.26 -25.07 5.51
CA SER A 45 13.71 -24.98 5.51
C SER A 45 14.17 -23.53 5.46
N GLU A 46 15.44 -23.29 5.83
CA GLU A 46 16.08 -21.98 5.70
C GLU A 46 16.17 -21.55 4.22
N ASN A 47 16.45 -22.48 3.32
CA ASN A 47 16.51 -22.23 1.89
C ASN A 47 15.14 -21.86 1.31
N ALA A 48 14.04 -22.46 1.79
CA ALA A 48 12.69 -22.09 1.39
C ALA A 48 12.33 -20.65 1.82
N LEU A 49 12.67 -20.27 3.05
CA LEU A 49 12.48 -18.90 3.53
C LEU A 49 13.32 -17.90 2.73
N THR A 50 14.55 -18.26 2.40
CA THR A 50 15.43 -17.44 1.57
C THR A 50 14.86 -17.27 0.15
N ALA A 51 14.34 -18.34 -0.44
CA ALA A 51 13.71 -18.31 -1.76
C ALA A 51 12.51 -17.37 -1.79
N VAL A 52 11.62 -17.42 -0.79
CA VAL A 52 10.47 -16.49 -0.67
C VAL A 52 10.96 -15.05 -0.48
N SER A 53 11.98 -14.84 0.32
CA SER A 53 12.56 -13.51 0.55
C SER A 53 13.16 -12.91 -0.73
N LEU A 54 13.82 -13.72 -1.56
CA LEU A 54 14.35 -13.30 -2.85
C LEU A 54 13.26 -13.08 -3.91
N ALA A 55 12.09 -13.72 -3.77
CA ALA A 55 10.92 -13.48 -4.62
C ALA A 55 10.22 -12.15 -4.30
N PHE A 56 10.40 -11.61 -3.09
CA PHE A 56 9.69 -10.44 -2.58
C PHE A 56 9.74 -9.21 -3.51
N PRO A 57 10.88 -8.83 -4.14
CA PRO A 57 10.90 -7.69 -5.04
C PRO A 57 9.94 -7.84 -6.24
N ALA A 58 9.83 -9.02 -6.82
CA ALA A 58 8.91 -9.28 -7.92
C ALA A 58 7.46 -9.25 -7.44
N GLN A 59 7.14 -9.84 -6.29
CA GLN A 59 5.81 -9.78 -5.69
C GLN A 59 5.43 -8.33 -5.32
N ASN A 60 6.35 -7.58 -4.74
CA ASN A 60 6.11 -6.18 -4.40
C ASN A 60 5.83 -5.33 -5.64
N LEU A 61 6.51 -5.60 -6.76
CA LEU A 61 6.22 -4.93 -8.02
C LEU A 61 4.81 -5.26 -8.55
N MET A 62 4.38 -6.54 -8.46
CA MET A 62 3.00 -6.91 -8.81
C MET A 62 1.97 -6.15 -7.98
N ILE A 63 2.17 -6.12 -6.65
CA ILE A 63 1.28 -5.41 -5.73
C ILE A 63 1.31 -3.91 -6.02
N ALA A 64 2.48 -3.33 -6.28
CA ALA A 64 2.63 -1.91 -6.61
C ALA A 64 1.88 -1.54 -7.90
N VAL A 65 1.97 -2.38 -8.94
CA VAL A 65 1.23 -2.18 -10.20
C VAL A 65 -0.28 -2.27 -9.97
N ALA A 66 -0.73 -3.29 -9.25
CA ALA A 66 -2.16 -3.48 -8.96
C ALA A 66 -2.73 -2.33 -8.11
N THR A 67 -2.06 -2.00 -6.99
CA THR A 67 -2.52 -0.95 -6.07
C THR A 67 -2.38 0.44 -6.66
N GLY A 68 -1.30 0.73 -7.37
CA GLY A 68 -1.09 2.03 -8.00
C GLY A 68 -2.09 2.30 -9.12
N THR A 69 -2.34 1.32 -10.00
CA THR A 69 -3.44 1.39 -10.98
C THR A 69 -4.78 1.59 -10.26
N GLY A 70 -5.00 0.87 -9.17
CA GLY A 70 -6.20 0.99 -8.34
C GLY A 70 -6.39 2.37 -7.72
N VAL A 71 -5.33 3.07 -7.32
CA VAL A 71 -5.43 4.46 -6.81
C VAL A 71 -5.90 5.39 -7.92
N GLY A 72 -5.38 5.23 -9.15
CA GLY A 72 -5.84 5.99 -10.31
C GLY A 72 -7.31 5.74 -10.65
N VAL A 73 -7.75 4.47 -10.61
CA VAL A 73 -9.16 4.10 -10.77
C VAL A 73 -10.02 4.74 -9.70
N ASN A 74 -9.60 4.67 -8.44
CA ASN A 74 -10.33 5.22 -7.30
C ASN A 74 -10.55 6.73 -7.44
N ALA A 75 -9.50 7.48 -7.76
CA ALA A 75 -9.59 8.92 -7.98
C ALA A 75 -10.51 9.28 -9.16
N ALA A 76 -10.33 8.61 -10.32
CA ALA A 76 -11.12 8.89 -11.52
C ALA A 76 -12.59 8.51 -11.35
N LEU A 77 -12.88 7.32 -10.81
CA LEU A 77 -14.24 6.83 -10.65
C LEU A 77 -15.03 7.66 -9.63
N SER A 78 -14.45 7.89 -8.44
CA SER A 78 -15.11 8.68 -7.39
C SER A 78 -15.41 10.10 -7.85
N ARG A 79 -14.48 10.72 -8.58
CA ARG A 79 -14.69 12.05 -9.18
C ARG A 79 -15.86 12.06 -10.14
N ASN A 80 -15.92 11.12 -11.08
CA ASN A 80 -17.03 11.06 -12.07
C ASN A 80 -18.39 10.77 -11.41
N LEU A 81 -18.41 9.99 -10.32
CA LEU A 81 -19.63 9.82 -9.51
C LEU A 81 -20.05 11.15 -8.86
N GLY A 82 -19.11 11.93 -8.35
CA GLY A 82 -19.39 13.27 -7.82
C GLY A 82 -19.92 14.24 -8.87
N GLU A 83 -19.38 14.19 -10.09
CA GLU A 83 -19.85 14.94 -11.26
C GLU A 83 -21.21 14.43 -11.79
N LYS A 84 -21.75 13.33 -11.23
CA LYS A 84 -22.96 12.63 -11.71
C LYS A 84 -22.83 12.11 -13.15
N ASN A 85 -21.62 11.88 -13.62
CA ASN A 85 -21.33 11.29 -14.92
C ASN A 85 -21.25 9.77 -14.81
N PHE A 86 -22.39 9.13 -14.63
CA PHE A 86 -22.49 7.68 -14.41
C PHE A 86 -22.04 6.87 -15.63
N GLU A 87 -22.23 7.37 -16.84
CA GLU A 87 -21.76 6.70 -18.06
C GLU A 87 -20.23 6.56 -18.07
N ARG A 88 -19.54 7.67 -17.77
CA ARG A 88 -18.07 7.66 -17.69
C ARG A 88 -17.58 6.87 -16.49
N ALA A 89 -18.27 6.90 -15.36
CA ALA A 89 -17.96 6.09 -14.19
C ALA A 89 -18.03 4.58 -14.51
N ASN A 90 -19.06 4.13 -15.22
CA ASN A 90 -19.19 2.74 -15.67
C ASN A 90 -18.05 2.34 -16.63
N LYS A 91 -17.71 3.21 -17.59
CA LYS A 91 -16.57 2.98 -18.48
C LYS A 91 -15.25 2.85 -17.71
N ILE A 92 -15.02 3.67 -16.67
CA ILE A 92 -13.84 3.58 -15.81
C ILE A 92 -13.82 2.23 -15.06
N ALA A 93 -14.96 1.77 -14.56
CA ALA A 93 -15.07 0.47 -13.89
C ALA A 93 -14.71 -0.69 -14.83
N ASP A 94 -15.18 -0.67 -16.06
CA ASP A 94 -14.85 -1.67 -17.07
C ASP A 94 -13.34 -1.63 -17.43
N HIS A 95 -12.76 -0.43 -17.55
CA HIS A 95 -11.32 -0.26 -17.77
C HIS A 95 -10.48 -0.73 -16.60
N ALA A 96 -10.96 -0.61 -15.35
CA ALA A 96 -10.26 -1.14 -14.18
C ALA A 96 -10.04 -2.65 -14.28
N LEU A 97 -11.08 -3.40 -14.65
CA LEU A 97 -11.00 -4.85 -14.85
C LEU A 97 -10.14 -5.21 -16.06
N PHE A 98 -10.24 -4.45 -17.14
CA PHE A 98 -9.39 -4.64 -18.33
C PHE A 98 -7.90 -4.43 -18.02
N LEU A 99 -7.55 -3.36 -17.32
CA LEU A 99 -6.16 -3.07 -16.93
C LEU A 99 -5.62 -4.09 -15.93
N ALA A 100 -6.47 -4.60 -15.03
CA ALA A 100 -6.12 -5.69 -14.14
C ALA A 100 -5.81 -6.98 -14.92
N ALA A 101 -6.65 -7.35 -15.89
CA ALA A 101 -6.42 -8.50 -16.76
C ALA A 101 -5.16 -8.33 -17.61
N LEU A 102 -4.92 -7.14 -18.16
CA LEU A 102 -3.71 -6.84 -18.93
C LEU A 102 -2.45 -6.96 -18.07
N SER A 103 -2.47 -6.40 -16.86
CA SER A 103 -1.37 -6.51 -15.90
C SER A 103 -1.09 -7.97 -15.53
N TYR A 104 -2.15 -8.75 -15.29
CA TYR A 104 -2.04 -10.19 -15.07
C TYR A 104 -1.31 -10.88 -16.22
N VAL A 105 -1.69 -10.64 -17.48
CA VAL A 105 -1.06 -11.28 -18.64
C VAL A 105 0.43 -10.94 -18.70
N VAL A 106 0.81 -9.69 -18.46
CA VAL A 106 2.22 -9.26 -18.43
C VAL A 106 3.02 -10.02 -17.38
N PHE A 107 2.52 -10.12 -16.15
CA PHE A 107 3.22 -10.82 -15.08
C PHE A 107 3.19 -12.34 -15.24
N ALA A 108 2.14 -12.92 -15.81
CA ALA A 108 2.10 -14.34 -16.14
C ALA A 108 3.15 -14.70 -17.20
N LEU A 109 3.31 -13.88 -18.23
CA LEU A 109 4.37 -14.05 -19.24
C LEU A 109 5.77 -13.90 -18.61
N PHE A 110 5.96 -12.92 -17.71
CA PHE A 110 7.20 -12.78 -16.95
C PHE A 110 7.51 -14.05 -16.16
N GLY A 111 6.56 -14.59 -15.42
CA GLY A 111 6.74 -15.82 -14.64
C GLY A 111 7.05 -17.04 -15.48
N LEU A 112 6.41 -17.16 -16.66
CA LEU A 112 6.69 -18.25 -17.59
C LEU A 112 8.10 -18.17 -18.18
N CYS A 113 8.51 -16.98 -18.62
CA CYS A 113 9.73 -16.81 -19.41
C CYS A 113 10.96 -16.49 -18.59
N PHE A 114 10.82 -15.74 -17.49
CA PHE A 114 11.94 -15.09 -16.80
C PHE A 114 12.11 -15.45 -15.31
N ALA A 115 11.21 -16.25 -14.70
CA ALA A 115 11.28 -16.54 -13.28
C ALA A 115 12.61 -17.19 -12.86
N ARG A 116 13.14 -18.15 -13.65
CA ARG A 116 14.41 -18.79 -13.35
C ARG A 116 15.59 -17.83 -13.48
N GLN A 117 15.63 -17.03 -14.53
CA GLN A 117 16.66 -16.03 -14.76
C GLN A 117 16.70 -14.99 -13.63
N PHE A 118 15.52 -14.59 -13.14
CA PHE A 118 15.39 -13.67 -12.01
C PHE A 118 16.09 -14.19 -10.74
N PHE A 119 16.00 -15.50 -10.45
CA PHE A 119 16.70 -16.12 -9.32
C PHE A 119 18.18 -16.34 -9.60
N CYS A 120 18.56 -16.78 -10.80
CA CYS A 120 19.97 -16.96 -11.18
C CYS A 120 20.78 -15.66 -11.10
N LEU A 121 20.14 -14.49 -11.23
CA LEU A 121 20.82 -13.20 -11.04
C LEU A 121 21.05 -12.85 -9.56
N GLN A 122 20.40 -13.53 -8.63
CA GLN A 122 20.45 -13.20 -7.21
C GLN A 122 21.29 -14.21 -6.39
N THR A 123 21.36 -15.47 -6.82
CA THR A 123 22.04 -16.54 -6.10
C THR A 123 22.54 -17.63 -7.04
N ASP A 124 23.66 -18.26 -6.67
CA ASP A 124 24.23 -19.42 -7.34
C ASP A 124 23.80 -20.75 -6.68
N ILE A 125 23.05 -20.71 -5.59
CA ILE A 125 22.58 -21.90 -4.87
C ILE A 125 21.39 -22.48 -5.61
N GLU A 126 21.61 -23.63 -6.29
CA GLU A 126 20.62 -24.23 -7.19
C GLU A 126 19.32 -24.61 -6.49
N GLU A 127 19.37 -25.09 -5.26
CA GLU A 127 18.18 -25.40 -4.46
C GLU A 127 17.31 -24.14 -4.25
N ILE A 128 17.91 -22.99 -3.95
CA ILE A 128 17.16 -21.73 -3.77
C ILE A 128 16.60 -21.26 -5.11
N VAL A 129 17.35 -21.42 -6.20
CA VAL A 129 16.88 -21.10 -7.55
C VAL A 129 15.66 -21.95 -7.92
N ASP A 130 15.69 -23.24 -7.65
CA ASP A 130 14.58 -24.16 -7.98
C ASP A 130 13.34 -23.88 -7.12
N LEU A 131 13.50 -23.77 -5.81
CA LEU A 131 12.41 -23.43 -4.89
C LEU A 131 11.79 -22.07 -5.22
N GLY A 132 12.64 -21.08 -5.42
CA GLY A 132 12.20 -19.71 -5.74
C GLY A 132 11.51 -19.63 -7.11
N THR A 133 12.03 -20.30 -8.12
CA THR A 133 11.42 -20.37 -9.44
C THR A 133 10.03 -21.00 -9.39
N THR A 134 9.88 -22.09 -8.65
CA THR A 134 8.59 -22.76 -8.44
C THR A 134 7.60 -21.83 -7.75
N TYR A 135 8.02 -21.22 -6.65
CA TYR A 135 7.20 -20.26 -5.90
C TYR A 135 6.75 -19.07 -6.75
N LEU A 136 7.71 -18.41 -7.41
CA LEU A 136 7.42 -17.21 -8.21
C LEU A 136 6.57 -17.54 -9.44
N ARG A 137 6.77 -18.68 -10.09
CA ARG A 137 5.92 -19.13 -11.19
C ARG A 137 4.47 -19.32 -10.77
N VAL A 138 4.22 -19.98 -9.66
CA VAL A 138 2.85 -20.15 -9.15
C VAL A 138 2.22 -18.79 -8.85
N CYS A 139 2.95 -17.91 -8.14
CA CYS A 139 2.44 -16.59 -7.79
C CYS A 139 2.14 -15.71 -9.02
N THR A 140 2.99 -15.74 -10.06
CA THR A 140 2.86 -14.86 -11.22
C THR A 140 1.89 -15.42 -12.27
N ILE A 141 1.97 -16.72 -12.58
CA ILE A 141 1.09 -17.36 -13.58
C ILE A 141 -0.36 -17.37 -13.08
N ALA A 142 -0.56 -17.52 -11.79
CA ALA A 142 -1.89 -17.51 -11.18
C ALA A 142 -2.25 -16.14 -10.54
N SER A 143 -1.54 -15.07 -10.85
CA SER A 143 -1.77 -13.72 -10.31
C SER A 143 -3.08 -13.08 -10.75
N PHE A 144 -3.88 -13.74 -11.58
CA PHE A 144 -5.21 -13.29 -11.97
C PHE A 144 -6.06 -12.91 -10.75
N GLY A 145 -6.05 -13.75 -9.71
CA GLY A 145 -6.76 -13.50 -8.46
C GLY A 145 -6.33 -12.18 -7.82
N LEU A 146 -5.03 -11.94 -7.69
CA LEU A 146 -4.47 -10.73 -7.10
C LEU A 146 -4.94 -9.45 -7.82
N PHE A 147 -4.73 -9.40 -9.15
CA PHE A 147 -5.06 -8.20 -9.92
C PHE A 147 -6.56 -7.91 -9.95
N MET A 148 -7.37 -8.94 -10.11
CA MET A 148 -8.83 -8.81 -10.16
C MET A 148 -9.45 -8.53 -8.79
N GLU A 149 -8.92 -9.11 -7.71
CA GLU A 149 -9.31 -8.80 -6.33
C GLU A 149 -9.11 -7.31 -6.04
N ILE A 150 -7.89 -6.82 -6.24
CA ILE A 150 -7.54 -5.41 -5.99
C ILE A 150 -8.41 -4.48 -6.84
N ALA A 151 -8.64 -4.80 -8.12
CA ALA A 151 -9.53 -4.01 -8.97
C ALA A 151 -10.97 -3.96 -8.40
N CYS A 152 -11.54 -5.09 -8.03
CA CYS A 152 -12.88 -5.17 -7.42
C CYS A 152 -12.97 -4.40 -6.11
N GLU A 153 -11.94 -4.48 -5.26
CA GLU A 153 -11.86 -3.70 -4.02
C GLU A 153 -11.83 -2.20 -4.28
N ARG A 154 -11.07 -1.75 -5.26
CA ARG A 154 -11.01 -0.33 -5.63
C ARG A 154 -12.35 0.19 -6.15
N LEU A 155 -13.09 -0.62 -6.90
CA LEU A 155 -14.46 -0.28 -7.32
C LEU A 155 -15.40 -0.11 -6.12
N LEU A 156 -15.33 -1.00 -5.13
CA LEU A 156 -16.12 -0.90 -3.89
C LEU A 156 -15.73 0.34 -3.06
N GLN A 157 -14.43 0.62 -2.94
CA GLN A 157 -13.93 1.79 -2.22
C GLN A 157 -14.37 3.09 -2.90
N SER A 158 -14.25 3.17 -4.22
CA SER A 158 -14.59 4.35 -5.02
C SER A 158 -16.07 4.74 -4.94
N THR A 159 -16.94 3.79 -4.63
CA THR A 159 -18.37 4.00 -4.48
C THR A 159 -18.82 4.15 -3.02
N GLY A 160 -17.86 4.14 -2.08
CA GLY A 160 -18.15 4.28 -0.65
C GLY A 160 -18.49 2.99 0.07
N LYS A 161 -18.27 1.83 -0.54
CA LYS A 161 -18.62 0.49 -0.01
C LYS A 161 -17.44 -0.22 0.65
N THR A 162 -16.62 0.50 1.42
CA THR A 162 -15.35 0.00 2.01
C THR A 162 -15.52 -1.20 2.95
N ILE A 163 -16.67 -1.37 3.59
CA ILE A 163 -16.95 -2.52 4.44
C ILE A 163 -16.92 -3.83 3.64
N TYR A 164 -17.37 -3.82 2.39
CA TYR A 164 -17.33 -5.01 1.54
C TYR A 164 -15.90 -5.32 1.07
N SER A 165 -15.05 -4.29 0.88
CA SER A 165 -13.62 -4.50 0.67
C SER A 165 -12.96 -5.19 1.87
N MET A 166 -13.32 -4.79 3.08
CA MET A 166 -12.83 -5.44 4.30
C MET A 166 -13.24 -6.92 4.35
N TYR A 167 -14.49 -7.24 4.02
CA TYR A 167 -14.93 -8.65 4.00
C TYR A 167 -14.20 -9.47 2.94
N THR A 168 -13.97 -8.90 1.76
CA THR A 168 -13.24 -9.54 0.66
C THR A 168 -11.81 -9.88 1.09
N GLN A 169 -11.09 -8.89 1.57
CA GLN A 169 -9.69 -9.03 1.99
C GLN A 169 -9.56 -9.90 3.23
N GLY A 170 -10.47 -9.76 4.20
CA GLY A 170 -10.51 -10.59 5.40
C GLY A 170 -10.75 -12.07 5.09
N LEU A 171 -11.69 -12.39 4.20
CA LEU A 171 -11.93 -13.77 3.78
C LEU A 171 -10.71 -14.37 3.07
N GLY A 172 -10.09 -13.62 2.15
CA GLY A 172 -8.87 -14.05 1.45
C GLY A 172 -7.74 -14.39 2.43
N ALA A 173 -7.52 -13.53 3.43
CA ALA A 173 -6.52 -13.74 4.47
C ALA A 173 -6.82 -14.97 5.34
N ILE A 174 -8.06 -15.17 5.76
CA ILE A 174 -8.46 -16.34 6.57
C ILE A 174 -8.25 -17.63 5.77
N ILE A 175 -8.63 -17.65 4.50
CA ILE A 175 -8.45 -18.82 3.63
C ILE A 175 -6.97 -19.12 3.44
N ASN A 176 -6.14 -18.10 3.22
CA ASN A 176 -4.70 -18.26 3.12
C ASN A 176 -4.12 -18.90 4.39
N ILE A 177 -4.41 -18.35 5.58
CA ILE A 177 -3.93 -18.85 6.88
C ILE A 177 -4.37 -20.30 7.13
N VAL A 178 -5.58 -20.67 6.74
CA VAL A 178 -6.10 -22.03 6.91
C VAL A 178 -5.46 -22.99 5.91
N LEU A 179 -5.29 -22.59 4.65
CA LEU A 179 -4.75 -23.44 3.60
C LEU A 179 -3.22 -23.60 3.66
N ASP A 180 -2.50 -22.64 4.24
CA ASP A 180 -1.03 -22.71 4.36
C ASP A 180 -0.57 -24.03 4.98
N PRO A 181 -0.94 -24.38 6.24
CA PRO A 181 -0.49 -25.64 6.83
C PRO A 181 -1.03 -26.88 6.08
N ILE A 182 -2.22 -26.78 5.49
CA ILE A 182 -2.81 -27.90 4.76
C ILE A 182 -2.02 -28.20 3.49
N LEU A 183 -1.68 -27.20 2.70
CA LEU A 183 -1.00 -27.37 1.42
C LEU A 183 0.52 -27.44 1.56
N ILE A 184 1.10 -26.80 2.57
CA ILE A 184 2.54 -26.85 2.83
C ILE A 184 2.94 -28.23 3.37
N PHE A 185 2.25 -28.70 4.42
CA PHE A 185 2.62 -29.90 5.17
C PHE A 185 1.78 -31.14 4.81
N GLY A 186 0.70 -30.98 4.05
CA GLY A 186 -0.16 -32.10 3.64
C GLY A 186 -1.12 -32.58 4.73
N TYR A 187 -1.65 -31.69 5.56
CA TYR A 187 -2.64 -32.07 6.58
C TYR A 187 -3.98 -32.47 5.94
N PHE A 188 -4.76 -33.26 6.67
CA PHE A 188 -6.09 -33.74 6.25
C PHE A 188 -6.10 -34.56 4.94
N GLY A 189 -4.99 -35.20 4.60
CA GLY A 189 -4.88 -36.04 3.39
C GLY A 189 -4.59 -35.24 2.10
N ALA A 190 -4.31 -33.95 2.20
CA ALA A 190 -3.83 -33.16 1.07
C ALA A 190 -2.37 -33.52 0.72
N PRO A 191 -1.92 -33.35 -0.53
CA PRO A 191 -0.52 -33.54 -0.86
C PRO A 191 0.35 -32.45 -0.20
N ALA A 192 1.48 -32.86 0.37
CA ALA A 192 2.47 -31.91 0.91
C ALA A 192 3.22 -31.26 -0.26
N LEU A 193 2.86 -30.02 -0.60
CA LEU A 193 3.42 -29.30 -1.74
C LEU A 193 4.59 -28.39 -1.37
N GLY A 194 4.92 -28.28 -0.07
CA GLY A 194 6.00 -27.42 0.41
C GLY A 194 5.81 -25.96 -0.02
N ILE A 195 6.84 -25.36 -0.61
CA ILE A 195 6.84 -23.94 -1.05
C ILE A 195 5.77 -23.66 -2.12
N ALA A 196 5.49 -24.63 -3.00
CA ALA A 196 4.40 -24.50 -3.97
C ALA A 196 3.04 -24.47 -3.28
N GLY A 197 2.91 -25.13 -2.12
CA GLY A 197 1.71 -25.09 -1.27
C GLY A 197 1.47 -23.72 -0.69
N ALA A 198 2.50 -23.02 -0.21
CA ALA A 198 2.41 -21.63 0.28
C ALA A 198 1.93 -20.69 -0.83
N ALA A 199 2.56 -20.76 -2.02
CA ALA A 199 2.13 -19.98 -3.17
C ALA A 199 0.68 -20.33 -3.57
N GLY A 200 0.32 -21.61 -3.57
CA GLY A 200 -1.03 -22.08 -3.89
C GLY A 200 -2.09 -21.58 -2.91
N ALA A 201 -1.82 -21.61 -1.62
CA ALA A 201 -2.72 -21.08 -0.59
C ALA A 201 -3.00 -19.58 -0.79
N THR A 202 -1.96 -18.81 -1.07
CA THR A 202 -2.08 -17.38 -1.38
C THR A 202 -2.95 -17.14 -2.62
N VAL A 203 -2.69 -17.87 -3.70
CA VAL A 203 -3.45 -17.75 -4.95
C VAL A 203 -4.91 -18.12 -4.78
N ILE A 204 -5.20 -19.22 -4.08
CA ILE A 204 -6.58 -19.64 -3.82
C ILE A 204 -7.31 -18.61 -2.98
N GLY A 205 -6.68 -18.07 -1.92
CA GLY A 205 -7.23 -17.00 -1.12
C GLY A 205 -7.60 -15.77 -1.96
N GLN A 206 -6.72 -15.33 -2.85
CA GLN A 206 -6.94 -14.20 -3.75
C GLN A 206 -8.05 -14.45 -4.78
N ILE A 207 -8.14 -15.66 -5.35
CA ILE A 207 -9.21 -16.00 -6.29
C ILE A 207 -10.58 -16.00 -5.59
N ILE A 208 -10.68 -16.56 -4.39
CA ILE A 208 -11.94 -16.55 -3.63
C ILE A 208 -12.30 -15.14 -3.21
N ALA A 209 -11.33 -14.34 -2.78
CA ALA A 209 -11.52 -12.93 -2.48
C ALA A 209 -12.00 -12.15 -3.72
N PHE A 210 -11.42 -12.39 -4.89
CA PHE A 210 -11.92 -11.83 -6.15
C PHE A 210 -13.37 -12.23 -6.43
N CYS A 211 -13.71 -13.51 -6.31
CA CYS A 211 -15.09 -13.96 -6.54
C CYS A 211 -16.08 -13.25 -5.62
N LEU A 212 -15.74 -13.10 -4.34
CA LEU A 212 -16.56 -12.38 -3.38
C LEU A 212 -16.63 -10.87 -3.71
N GLY A 213 -15.51 -10.25 -4.06
CA GLY A 213 -15.44 -8.84 -4.44
C GLY A 213 -16.26 -8.55 -5.70
N PHE A 214 -16.19 -9.42 -6.70
CA PHE A 214 -17.03 -9.32 -7.90
C PHE A 214 -18.52 -9.51 -7.59
N PHE A 215 -18.85 -10.48 -6.75
CA PHE A 215 -20.23 -10.69 -6.28
C PHE A 215 -20.77 -9.43 -5.57
N PHE A 216 -20.00 -8.82 -4.68
CA PHE A 216 -20.43 -7.57 -4.02
C PHE A 216 -20.56 -6.41 -4.99
N ASN A 217 -19.66 -6.27 -5.95
CA ASN A 217 -19.79 -5.23 -6.98
C ASN A 217 -21.06 -5.40 -7.82
N LYS A 218 -21.46 -6.65 -8.10
CA LYS A 218 -22.67 -6.93 -8.89
C LYS A 218 -23.97 -6.79 -8.09
N THR A 219 -23.96 -7.15 -6.79
CA THR A 219 -25.18 -7.26 -5.98
C THR A 219 -25.39 -6.10 -5.02
N ARG A 220 -24.33 -5.44 -4.56
CA ARG A 220 -24.37 -4.41 -3.52
C ARG A 220 -23.90 -3.04 -3.97
N ASN A 221 -23.26 -2.97 -5.14
CA ASN A 221 -22.73 -1.74 -5.68
C ASN A 221 -23.63 -1.21 -6.81
N HIS A 222 -24.71 -0.53 -6.42
CA HIS A 222 -25.68 0.02 -7.37
C HIS A 222 -25.24 1.34 -8.01
N GLU A 223 -24.10 1.88 -7.59
CA GLU A 223 -23.54 3.14 -8.11
C GLU A 223 -22.91 2.98 -9.50
N ILE A 224 -22.47 1.77 -9.82
CA ILE A 224 -21.85 1.42 -11.09
C ILE A 224 -22.45 0.15 -11.67
N THR A 225 -22.42 0.07 -13.00
CA THR A 225 -22.79 -1.15 -13.74
C THR A 225 -21.59 -1.63 -14.53
N ILE A 226 -21.14 -2.85 -14.24
CA ILE A 226 -20.03 -3.50 -14.97
C ILE A 226 -20.63 -4.23 -16.15
N SER A 227 -20.19 -3.86 -17.37
CA SER A 227 -20.62 -4.49 -18.62
C SER A 227 -19.46 -4.58 -19.61
N LEU A 228 -18.86 -5.75 -19.71
CA LEU A 228 -17.76 -5.99 -20.66
C LEU A 228 -18.24 -6.37 -22.07
N ARG A 229 -19.57 -6.42 -22.32
CA ARG A 229 -20.14 -6.93 -23.57
C ARG A 229 -19.74 -6.10 -24.79
N ASP A 230 -19.74 -4.77 -24.63
CA ASP A 230 -19.41 -3.82 -25.71
C ASP A 230 -18.17 -3.00 -25.36
N PHE A 231 -17.27 -3.60 -24.56
CA PHE A 231 -16.07 -2.93 -24.09
C PHE A 231 -15.14 -2.55 -25.26
N LYS A 232 -14.74 -1.29 -25.29
CA LYS A 232 -13.71 -0.78 -26.18
C LYS A 232 -12.68 0.00 -25.36
N PRO A 233 -11.37 -0.36 -25.47
CA PRO A 233 -10.33 0.41 -24.80
C PRO A 233 -10.38 1.88 -25.24
N ASN A 234 -10.38 2.78 -24.26
CA ASN A 234 -10.35 4.22 -24.47
C ASN A 234 -9.06 4.80 -23.90
N SER A 235 -8.21 5.33 -24.77
CA SER A 235 -6.92 5.88 -24.39
C SER A 235 -7.03 7.09 -23.46
N GLU A 236 -8.08 7.89 -23.56
CA GLU A 236 -8.32 9.03 -22.65
C GLU A 236 -8.58 8.55 -21.21
N ILE A 237 -9.44 7.54 -21.04
CA ILE A 237 -9.74 6.96 -19.73
C ILE A 237 -8.47 6.32 -19.13
N ILE A 238 -7.73 5.54 -19.93
CA ILE A 238 -6.48 4.92 -19.53
C ILE A 238 -5.46 5.97 -19.09
N SER A 239 -5.32 7.04 -19.88
CA SER A 239 -4.42 8.15 -19.55
C SER A 239 -4.80 8.84 -18.23
N HIS A 240 -6.09 9.07 -17.97
CA HIS A 240 -6.56 9.65 -16.72
C HIS A 240 -6.29 8.73 -15.51
N ILE A 241 -6.47 7.42 -15.66
CA ILE A 241 -6.16 6.45 -14.60
C ILE A 241 -4.65 6.46 -14.31
N TYR A 242 -3.81 6.40 -15.35
CA TYR A 242 -2.37 6.32 -15.17
C TYR A 242 -1.69 7.66 -14.86
N ALA A 243 -2.35 8.79 -15.06
CA ALA A 243 -1.86 10.07 -14.56
C ALA A 243 -1.65 10.09 -13.03
N VAL A 244 -2.43 9.28 -12.31
CA VAL A 244 -2.25 9.06 -10.86
C VAL A 244 -1.64 7.68 -10.62
N GLY A 245 -1.98 6.68 -11.43
CA GLY A 245 -1.54 5.29 -11.27
C GLY A 245 -0.03 5.12 -11.40
N ILE A 246 0.59 5.64 -12.46
CA ILE A 246 2.05 5.52 -12.66
C ILE A 246 2.84 6.18 -11.53
N PRO A 247 2.56 7.44 -11.13
CA PRO A 247 3.21 8.02 -9.97
C PRO A 247 3.06 7.17 -8.71
N SER A 248 1.88 6.59 -8.48
CA SER A 248 1.62 5.73 -7.31
C SER A 248 2.41 4.41 -7.36
N ILE A 249 2.56 3.80 -8.53
CA ILE A 249 3.40 2.60 -8.75
C ILE A 249 4.86 2.93 -8.41
N ILE A 250 5.37 4.04 -8.92
CA ILE A 250 6.75 4.48 -8.68
C ILE A 250 6.95 4.77 -7.18
N MET A 251 6.00 5.46 -6.53
CA MET A 251 6.05 5.75 -5.10
C MET A 251 6.16 4.47 -4.25
N ALA A 252 5.40 3.43 -4.59
CA ALA A 252 5.48 2.15 -3.89
C ALA A 252 6.87 1.49 -4.04
N SER A 253 7.55 1.72 -5.17
CA SER A 253 8.87 1.19 -5.45
C SER A 253 10.01 1.98 -4.79
N ILE A 254 9.82 3.28 -4.55
CA ILE A 254 10.82 4.16 -3.94
C ILE A 254 11.24 3.67 -2.56
N GLY A 255 10.29 3.15 -1.76
CA GLY A 255 10.59 2.59 -0.45
C GLY A 255 11.61 1.46 -0.48
N SER A 256 11.57 0.61 -1.49
CA SER A 256 12.55 -0.48 -1.68
C SER A 256 13.95 0.07 -2.04
N VAL A 257 14.01 1.09 -2.88
CA VAL A 257 15.28 1.76 -3.24
C VAL A 257 15.90 2.43 -2.01
N MET A 258 15.09 3.13 -1.22
CA MET A 258 15.52 3.76 0.03
C MET A 258 16.05 2.74 1.02
N THR A 259 15.35 1.63 1.21
CA THR A 259 15.76 0.55 2.11
C THR A 259 17.08 -0.07 1.66
N PHE A 260 17.25 -0.30 0.36
CA PHE A 260 18.50 -0.79 -0.19
C PHE A 260 19.66 0.19 0.08
N GLY A 261 19.47 1.47 -0.17
CA GLY A 261 20.46 2.52 0.09
C GLY A 261 20.83 2.61 1.57
N MET A 262 19.85 2.58 2.47
CA MET A 262 20.08 2.59 3.92
C MET A 262 20.86 1.35 4.37
N ASN A 263 20.50 0.17 3.89
CA ASN A 263 21.20 -1.06 4.23
C ASN A 263 22.66 -1.02 3.78
N LYS A 264 22.98 -0.44 2.61
CA LYS A 264 24.36 -0.22 2.17
C LYS A 264 25.14 0.71 3.09
N ILE A 265 24.52 1.74 3.63
CA ILE A 265 25.14 2.65 4.59
C ILE A 265 25.36 1.94 5.93
N LEU A 266 24.35 1.23 6.43
CA LEU A 266 24.37 0.61 7.75
C LEU A 266 25.28 -0.60 7.84
N ILE A 267 25.38 -1.43 6.79
CA ILE A 267 26.24 -2.61 6.78
C ILE A 267 27.73 -2.23 6.89
N ALA A 268 28.09 -1.03 6.48
CA ALA A 268 29.45 -0.52 6.63
C ALA A 268 29.83 -0.30 8.10
N PHE A 269 28.88 -0.18 9.02
CA PHE A 269 29.12 -0.09 10.47
C PHE A 269 29.09 -1.48 11.10
N SER A 270 28.00 -2.21 10.94
CA SER A 270 27.83 -3.58 11.42
C SER A 270 26.59 -4.26 10.82
N SER A 271 26.59 -5.59 10.81
CA SER A 271 25.40 -6.38 10.48
C SER A 271 24.27 -6.17 11.50
N THR A 272 24.63 -5.93 12.76
CA THR A 272 23.67 -5.62 13.82
C THR A 272 22.89 -4.33 13.57
N ALA A 273 23.54 -3.28 13.06
CA ALA A 273 22.88 -2.03 12.68
C ALA A 273 21.84 -2.25 11.58
N THR A 274 22.18 -3.07 10.58
CA THR A 274 21.24 -3.45 9.51
C THR A 274 20.07 -4.28 10.06
N ALA A 275 20.32 -5.19 10.99
CA ALA A 275 19.29 -5.99 11.64
C ALA A 275 18.32 -5.10 12.47
N VAL A 276 18.84 -4.13 13.20
CA VAL A 276 18.03 -3.13 13.93
C VAL A 276 17.11 -2.37 12.98
N PHE A 277 17.61 -1.96 11.83
CA PHE A 277 16.82 -1.27 10.83
C PHE A 277 15.70 -2.15 10.25
N GLY A 278 15.96 -3.44 10.05
CA GLY A 278 14.95 -4.41 9.66
C GLY A 278 13.85 -4.59 10.70
N ILE A 279 14.20 -4.64 11.98
CA ILE A 279 13.23 -4.68 13.09
C ILE A 279 12.40 -3.39 13.12
N TYR A 280 13.04 -2.23 12.96
CA TYR A 280 12.33 -0.95 12.88
C TYR A 280 11.26 -0.97 11.79
N PHE A 281 11.56 -1.47 10.58
CA PHE A 281 10.58 -1.57 9.51
C PHE A 281 9.36 -2.41 9.86
N LYS A 282 9.55 -3.52 10.56
CA LYS A 282 8.44 -4.37 11.03
C LYS A 282 7.58 -3.63 12.06
N LEU A 283 8.20 -2.96 13.02
CA LEU A 283 7.50 -2.15 14.02
C LEU A 283 6.78 -0.96 13.39
N GLN A 284 7.42 -0.27 12.47
CA GLN A 284 6.83 0.84 11.74
C GLN A 284 5.56 0.42 11.00
N SER A 285 5.54 -0.76 10.40
CA SER A 285 4.39 -1.25 9.64
C SER A 285 3.11 -1.26 10.48
N PHE A 286 3.18 -1.62 11.76
CA PHE A 286 2.01 -1.60 12.65
C PHE A 286 1.47 -0.20 12.92
N VAL A 287 2.31 0.82 12.87
CA VAL A 287 1.90 2.23 13.06
C VAL A 287 1.41 2.84 11.75
N PHE A 288 2.07 2.54 10.63
CA PHE A 288 1.76 3.15 9.33
C PHE A 288 0.61 2.47 8.60
N MET A 289 0.39 1.16 8.76
CA MET A 289 -0.72 0.45 8.11
C MET A 289 -2.09 1.04 8.43
N PRO A 290 -2.44 1.40 9.68
CA PRO A 290 -3.68 2.11 9.95
C PRO A 290 -3.79 3.46 9.23
N VAL A 291 -2.70 4.21 9.09
CA VAL A 291 -2.70 5.49 8.37
C VAL A 291 -2.91 5.27 6.86
N PHE A 292 -2.33 4.23 6.28
CA PHE A 292 -2.62 3.86 4.88
C PHE A 292 -4.08 3.41 4.70
N GLY A 293 -4.65 2.71 5.68
CA GLY A 293 -6.07 2.39 5.71
C GLY A 293 -6.95 3.64 5.77
N LEU A 294 -6.59 4.61 6.59
CA LEU A 294 -7.24 5.92 6.66
C LEU A 294 -7.20 6.62 5.29
N ASN A 295 -6.07 6.59 4.60
CA ASN A 295 -5.91 7.17 3.28
C ASN A 295 -6.80 6.51 2.23
N ASN A 296 -6.89 5.18 2.24
CA ASN A 296 -7.77 4.45 1.33
C ASN A 296 -9.24 4.84 1.50
N GLY A 297 -9.66 5.22 2.71
CA GLY A 297 -10.99 5.79 2.96
C GLY A 297 -11.11 7.27 2.58
N THR A 298 -10.03 8.04 2.69
CA THR A 298 -10.01 9.50 2.46
C THR A 298 -10.03 9.86 0.97
N VAL A 299 -9.27 9.15 0.15
CA VAL A 299 -9.14 9.41 -1.30
C VAL A 299 -10.49 9.46 -2.01
N PRO A 300 -11.38 8.46 -1.88
CA PRO A 300 -12.68 8.51 -2.57
C PRO A 300 -13.58 9.64 -2.07
N ILE A 301 -13.53 9.99 -0.79
CA ILE A 301 -14.31 11.10 -0.24
C ILE A 301 -13.89 12.42 -0.86
N ILE A 302 -12.59 12.70 -0.91
CA ILE A 302 -12.04 13.93 -1.49
C ILE A 302 -12.34 13.97 -2.99
N ALA A 303 -12.07 12.91 -3.74
CA ALA A 303 -12.29 12.84 -5.18
C ALA A 303 -13.78 13.03 -5.54
N TYR A 304 -14.68 12.38 -4.81
CA TYR A 304 -16.12 12.54 -5.00
C TYR A 304 -16.57 14.00 -4.77
N ASN A 305 -16.18 14.60 -3.64
CA ASN A 305 -16.56 15.96 -3.30
C ASN A 305 -15.90 17.00 -4.21
N TYR A 306 -14.74 16.69 -4.79
CA TYR A 306 -14.15 17.51 -5.83
C TYR A 306 -15.00 17.49 -7.11
N GLY A 307 -15.41 16.32 -7.57
CA GLY A 307 -16.35 16.18 -8.70
C GLY A 307 -17.71 16.84 -8.43
N ALA A 308 -18.19 16.75 -7.21
CA ALA A 308 -19.47 17.38 -6.79
C ALA A 308 -19.35 18.90 -6.54
N GLY A 309 -18.16 19.48 -6.67
CA GLY A 309 -17.94 20.91 -6.44
C GLY A 309 -18.15 21.36 -5.00
N LYS A 310 -17.85 20.53 -3.99
CA LYS A 310 -18.06 20.80 -2.56
C LYS A 310 -16.73 21.09 -1.82
N PRO A 311 -16.12 22.29 -1.97
CA PRO A 311 -14.79 22.61 -1.44
C PRO A 311 -14.68 22.53 0.08
N ASP A 312 -15.73 22.91 0.81
CA ASP A 312 -15.73 22.86 2.28
C ASP A 312 -15.66 21.42 2.79
N ARG A 313 -16.29 20.47 2.07
CA ARG A 313 -16.19 19.04 2.40
C ARG A 313 -14.82 18.46 2.09
N ILE A 314 -14.15 18.93 1.02
CA ILE A 314 -12.76 18.55 0.69
C ILE A 314 -11.83 18.95 1.83
N MET A 315 -11.85 20.23 2.20
CA MET A 315 -10.96 20.76 3.26
C MET A 315 -11.31 20.21 4.64
N GLY A 316 -12.60 20.02 4.94
CA GLY A 316 -13.06 19.39 6.16
C GLY A 316 -12.58 17.93 6.28
N THR A 317 -12.63 17.16 5.20
CA THR A 317 -12.12 15.78 5.15
C THR A 317 -10.61 15.76 5.34
N LEU A 318 -9.87 16.63 4.66
CA LEU A 318 -8.42 16.75 4.81
C LEU A 318 -8.03 17.04 6.27
N LYS A 319 -8.69 18.01 6.89
CA LYS A 319 -8.43 18.41 8.29
C LYS A 319 -8.67 17.25 9.25
N LEU A 320 -9.81 16.57 9.12
CA LEU A 320 -10.15 15.43 9.98
C LEU A 320 -9.21 14.25 9.76
N ALA A 321 -8.88 13.92 8.51
CA ALA A 321 -7.95 12.86 8.18
C ALA A 321 -6.54 13.16 8.74
N ALA A 322 -6.07 14.41 8.62
CA ALA A 322 -4.80 14.84 9.19
C ALA A 322 -4.80 14.71 10.73
N MET A 323 -5.88 15.12 11.39
CA MET A 323 -6.01 14.97 12.84
C MET A 323 -5.94 13.49 13.27
N TYR A 324 -6.66 12.59 12.58
CA TYR A 324 -6.62 11.17 12.90
C TYR A 324 -5.26 10.55 12.59
N ALA A 325 -4.66 10.88 11.45
CA ALA A 325 -3.33 10.39 11.08
C ALA A 325 -2.28 10.81 12.10
N VAL A 326 -2.26 12.09 12.49
CA VAL A 326 -1.33 12.63 13.50
C VAL A 326 -1.58 11.95 14.84
N THR A 327 -2.83 11.74 15.25
CA THR A 327 -3.16 11.04 16.50
C THR A 327 -2.62 9.60 16.52
N ILE A 328 -2.83 8.84 15.45
CA ILE A 328 -2.30 7.48 15.30
C ILE A 328 -0.76 7.49 15.39
N MET A 329 -0.13 8.43 14.67
CA MET A 329 1.31 8.57 14.67
C MET A 329 1.87 8.96 16.03
N LEU A 330 1.20 9.84 16.77
CA LEU A 330 1.58 10.22 18.15
C LEU A 330 1.45 9.05 19.14
N ILE A 331 0.43 8.20 18.99
CA ILE A 331 0.31 6.97 19.77
C ILE A 331 1.50 6.05 19.46
N GLY A 332 1.81 5.84 18.18
CA GLY A 332 2.98 5.05 17.77
C GLY A 332 4.30 5.62 18.29
N LEU A 333 4.47 6.93 18.22
CA LEU A 333 5.63 7.64 18.79
C LEU A 333 5.73 7.39 20.31
N ALA A 334 4.65 7.57 21.04
CA ALA A 334 4.63 7.35 22.49
C ALA A 334 5.02 5.91 22.87
N VAL A 335 4.47 4.92 22.17
CA VAL A 335 4.81 3.50 22.40
C VAL A 335 6.30 3.25 22.16
N VAL A 336 6.84 3.71 21.04
CA VAL A 336 8.26 3.51 20.70
C VAL A 336 9.18 4.27 21.66
N GLN A 337 8.80 5.44 22.14
CA GLN A 337 9.59 6.21 23.10
C GLN A 337 9.60 5.59 24.51
N LEU A 338 8.47 5.04 24.96
CA LEU A 338 8.31 4.53 26.33
C LEU A 338 8.87 3.12 26.52
N ILE A 339 8.70 2.24 25.53
CA ILE A 339 9.04 0.82 25.65
C ILE A 339 9.87 0.28 24.47
N PRO A 340 10.92 0.98 24.00
CA PRO A 340 11.72 0.52 22.85
C PRO A 340 12.45 -0.78 23.14
N ASP A 341 12.91 -1.00 24.38
CA ASP A 341 13.56 -2.22 24.86
C ASP A 341 12.64 -3.43 24.72
N LYS A 342 11.41 -3.34 25.19
CA LYS A 342 10.41 -4.42 25.11
C LYS A 342 10.04 -4.74 23.65
N LEU A 343 9.93 -3.72 22.81
CA LEU A 343 9.65 -3.91 21.38
C LEU A 343 10.80 -4.67 20.67
N LEU A 344 12.04 -4.35 21.00
CA LEU A 344 13.21 -5.06 20.48
C LEU A 344 13.29 -6.50 21.01
N MET A 345 12.96 -6.71 22.29
CA MET A 345 12.96 -8.03 22.92
C MET A 345 11.96 -9.01 22.30
N ILE A 346 10.87 -8.53 21.68
CA ILE A 346 9.94 -9.36 20.90
C ILE A 346 10.69 -10.11 19.78
N PHE A 347 11.75 -9.51 19.25
CA PHE A 347 12.60 -10.09 18.20
C PHE A 347 13.85 -10.76 18.74
N SER A 348 13.88 -11.13 20.04
CA SER A 348 15.01 -11.77 20.70
C SER A 348 16.31 -10.99 20.56
N ALA A 349 16.26 -9.67 20.73
CA ALA A 349 17.39 -8.78 20.56
C ALA A 349 18.50 -9.10 21.57
N SER A 350 19.75 -9.19 21.07
CA SER A 350 20.95 -9.28 21.90
C SER A 350 21.27 -7.95 22.60
N ASP A 351 22.15 -7.96 23.59
CA ASP A 351 22.58 -6.73 24.27
C ASP A 351 23.18 -5.70 23.31
N THR A 352 23.91 -6.16 22.30
CA THR A 352 24.44 -5.30 21.22
C THR A 352 23.31 -4.70 20.39
N MET A 353 22.30 -5.49 20.04
CA MET A 353 21.11 -4.99 19.33
C MET A 353 20.33 -3.98 20.17
N LEU A 354 20.21 -4.18 21.47
CA LEU A 354 19.56 -3.23 22.38
C LEU A 354 20.34 -1.92 22.47
N SER A 355 21.67 -1.97 22.56
CA SER A 355 22.51 -0.78 22.63
C SER A 355 22.44 0.11 21.40
N ILE A 356 22.29 -0.48 20.21
CA ILE A 356 22.11 0.23 18.93
C ILE A 356 20.64 0.56 18.71
N GLY A 357 19.75 -0.36 19.00
CA GLY A 357 18.34 -0.29 18.63
C GLY A 357 17.53 0.70 19.47
N ILE A 358 17.79 0.83 20.76
CA ILE A 358 17.03 1.76 21.61
C ILE A 358 17.24 3.22 21.16
N PRO A 359 18.47 3.71 21.00
CA PRO A 359 18.70 5.04 20.44
C PRO A 359 18.15 5.20 19.02
N ALA A 360 18.30 4.18 18.17
CA ALA A 360 17.80 4.19 16.80
C ALA A 360 16.28 4.35 16.76
N LEU A 361 15.54 3.50 17.49
CA LEU A 361 14.08 3.56 17.54
C LEU A 361 13.58 4.91 18.08
N ARG A 362 14.19 5.41 19.14
CA ARG A 362 13.83 6.70 19.72
C ARG A 362 14.07 7.86 18.75
N THR A 363 15.18 7.85 18.04
CA THR A 363 15.51 8.91 17.10
C THR A 363 14.63 8.84 15.84
N ILE A 364 14.49 7.66 15.24
CA ILE A 364 13.71 7.51 14.01
C ILE A 364 12.23 7.80 14.27
N SER A 365 11.69 7.37 15.42
CA SER A 365 10.26 7.58 15.73
C SER A 365 9.87 9.05 15.85
N LEU A 366 10.80 9.98 16.05
CA LEU A 366 10.53 11.42 16.01
C LEU A 366 9.97 11.85 14.63
N SER A 367 10.29 11.11 13.57
CA SER A 367 9.72 11.33 12.24
C SER A 367 8.20 11.13 12.20
N PHE A 368 7.63 10.31 13.08
CA PHE A 368 6.20 10.04 13.13
C PHE A 368 5.37 11.30 13.40
N LEU A 369 5.94 12.26 14.13
CA LEU A 369 5.29 13.54 14.41
C LEU A 369 4.87 14.28 13.13
N PHE A 370 5.67 14.17 12.07
CA PHE A 370 5.48 14.89 10.82
C PHE A 370 4.88 14.03 9.70
N ALA A 371 5.12 12.72 9.73
CA ALA A 371 4.75 11.80 8.66
C ALA A 371 3.24 11.74 8.40
N GLY A 372 2.41 11.75 9.44
CA GLY A 372 0.96 11.65 9.32
C GLY A 372 0.36 12.75 8.44
N PHE A 373 0.78 13.99 8.61
CA PHE A 373 0.31 15.12 7.79
C PHE A 373 0.76 14.97 6.32
N SER A 374 2.03 14.66 6.08
CA SER A 374 2.58 14.51 4.72
C SER A 374 1.89 13.39 3.94
N ILE A 375 1.59 12.27 4.61
CA ILE A 375 0.89 11.12 4.01
C ILE A 375 -0.52 11.51 3.59
N VAL A 376 -1.27 12.22 4.43
CA VAL A 376 -2.64 12.66 4.12
C VAL A 376 -2.65 13.72 3.00
N CYS A 377 -1.69 14.64 2.97
CA CYS A 377 -1.55 15.59 1.86
C CYS A 377 -1.29 14.86 0.53
N SER A 378 -0.41 13.85 0.53
CA SER A 378 -0.17 13.04 -0.67
C SER A 378 -1.43 12.36 -1.17
N SER A 379 -2.27 11.85 -0.28
CA SER A 379 -3.56 11.24 -0.63
C SER A 379 -4.54 12.26 -1.23
N MET A 380 -4.56 13.48 -0.73
CA MET A 380 -5.35 14.56 -1.32
C MET A 380 -4.89 14.87 -2.74
N PHE A 381 -3.58 14.97 -2.98
CA PHE A 381 -3.08 15.24 -4.33
C PHE A 381 -3.42 14.12 -5.31
N GLN A 382 -3.35 12.86 -4.88
CA GLN A 382 -3.81 11.72 -5.68
C GLN A 382 -5.32 11.79 -5.97
N ALA A 383 -6.14 12.12 -4.98
CA ALA A 383 -7.59 12.25 -5.12
C ALA A 383 -8.00 13.36 -6.10
N LEU A 384 -7.24 14.44 -6.16
CA LEU A 384 -7.45 15.56 -7.08
C LEU A 384 -6.86 15.32 -8.48
N GLY A 385 -6.18 14.21 -8.71
CA GLY A 385 -5.54 13.87 -9.99
C GLY A 385 -4.09 14.34 -10.13
N HIS A 386 -3.49 14.88 -9.07
CA HIS A 386 -2.10 15.36 -9.04
C HIS A 386 -1.11 14.31 -8.51
N GLY A 387 -1.13 13.10 -9.06
CA GLY A 387 -0.23 12.02 -8.66
C GLY A 387 1.25 12.40 -8.69
N MET A 388 1.66 13.25 -9.64
CA MET A 388 3.03 13.73 -9.75
C MET A 388 3.49 14.56 -8.54
N LEU A 389 2.61 15.34 -7.90
CA LEU A 389 2.98 16.06 -6.67
C LEU A 389 3.30 15.09 -5.54
N SER A 390 2.47 14.06 -5.37
CA SER A 390 2.71 13.00 -4.38
C SER A 390 4.01 12.26 -4.65
N LEU A 391 4.30 11.96 -5.92
CA LEU A 391 5.55 11.32 -6.33
C LEU A 391 6.76 12.17 -5.96
N TRP A 392 6.75 13.46 -6.30
CA TRP A 392 7.86 14.38 -5.99
C TRP A 392 8.11 14.50 -4.49
N ILE A 393 7.04 14.58 -3.67
CA ILE A 393 7.18 14.57 -2.21
C ILE A 393 7.91 13.31 -1.75
N SER A 394 7.53 12.13 -2.26
CA SER A 394 8.18 10.86 -1.92
C SER A 394 9.63 10.79 -2.39
N VAL A 395 9.93 11.25 -3.61
CA VAL A 395 11.30 11.29 -4.16
C VAL A 395 12.18 12.20 -3.32
N PHE A 396 11.73 13.42 -3.05
CA PHE A 396 12.50 14.36 -2.23
C PHE A 396 12.73 13.80 -0.83
N ARG A 397 11.69 13.33 -0.17
CA ARG A 397 11.79 12.76 1.17
C ARG A 397 12.78 11.61 1.26
N GLN A 398 12.67 10.62 0.40
CA GLN A 398 13.39 9.35 0.56
C GLN A 398 14.72 9.30 -0.19
N LEU A 399 14.80 9.88 -1.38
CA LEU A 399 16.00 9.76 -2.23
C LEU A 399 16.88 11.02 -2.18
N VAL A 400 16.29 12.22 -2.15
CA VAL A 400 17.05 13.47 -2.21
C VAL A 400 17.49 13.95 -0.82
N VAL A 401 16.68 13.74 0.22
CA VAL A 401 17.00 14.20 1.58
C VAL A 401 17.49 13.05 2.45
N LEU A 402 16.72 11.96 2.60
CA LEU A 402 17.04 10.89 3.55
C LEU A 402 18.37 10.20 3.25
N LEU A 403 18.56 9.69 2.03
CA LEU A 403 19.76 8.95 1.68
C LEU A 403 21.03 9.81 1.70
N PRO A 404 21.07 11.00 1.10
CA PRO A 404 22.21 11.89 1.21
C PRO A 404 22.51 12.33 2.65
N ALA A 405 21.49 12.66 3.44
CA ALA A 405 21.65 13.02 4.84
C ALA A 405 22.24 11.85 5.65
N ALA A 406 21.70 10.64 5.47
CA ALA A 406 22.23 9.44 6.12
C ALA A 406 23.68 9.17 5.74
N PHE A 407 24.04 9.33 4.48
CA PHE A 407 25.41 9.16 4.00
C PHE A 407 26.37 10.18 4.62
N VAL A 408 25.99 11.48 4.65
CA VAL A 408 26.78 12.54 5.24
C VAL A 408 26.93 12.31 6.75
N PHE A 409 25.86 11.98 7.45
CA PHE A 409 25.88 11.72 8.89
C PHE A 409 26.72 10.48 9.24
N ALA A 410 26.70 9.45 8.40
CA ALA A 410 27.55 8.28 8.55
C ALA A 410 29.04 8.64 8.53
N LYS A 411 29.43 9.59 7.66
CA LYS A 411 30.83 10.06 7.56
C LYS A 411 31.24 11.02 8.66
N LEU A 412 30.34 11.88 9.11
CA LEU A 412 30.68 12.98 10.04
C LEU A 412 30.48 12.58 11.51
N GLY A 413 29.46 11.79 11.83
CA GLY A 413 29.05 11.53 13.20
C GLY A 413 28.88 10.06 13.59
N GLY A 414 29.13 9.16 12.66
CA GLY A 414 28.97 7.71 12.89
C GLY A 414 27.52 7.26 12.99
N LEU A 415 27.33 6.01 13.44
CA LEU A 415 26.03 5.32 13.42
C LEU A 415 24.92 6.06 14.20
N HIS A 416 25.24 6.63 15.35
CA HIS A 416 24.23 7.31 16.18
C HIS A 416 23.59 8.52 15.50
N VAL A 417 24.34 9.19 14.63
CA VAL A 417 23.86 10.38 13.92
C VAL A 417 23.08 10.04 12.65
N VAL A 418 23.34 8.86 12.06
CA VAL A 418 22.64 8.41 10.84
C VAL A 418 21.13 8.39 11.03
N TRP A 419 20.63 8.00 12.21
CA TRP A 419 19.20 7.91 12.47
C TRP A 419 18.47 9.24 12.43
N PHE A 420 19.15 10.36 12.62
CA PHE A 420 18.58 11.71 12.48
C PHE A 420 18.18 12.06 11.04
N ALA A 421 18.68 11.30 10.06
CA ALA A 421 18.27 11.49 8.67
C ALA A 421 16.75 11.33 8.47
N PHE A 422 16.09 10.46 9.23
CA PHE A 422 14.65 10.22 9.15
C PHE A 422 13.82 11.42 9.61
N PRO A 423 13.98 11.96 10.84
CA PRO A 423 13.28 13.18 11.24
C PRO A 423 13.53 14.38 10.32
N ILE A 424 14.76 14.55 9.86
CA ILE A 424 15.12 15.65 8.95
C ILE A 424 14.38 15.49 7.62
N ALA A 425 14.35 14.29 7.04
CA ALA A 425 13.62 14.03 5.80
C ALA A 425 12.11 14.31 5.94
N GLU A 426 11.51 14.00 7.08
CA GLU A 426 10.09 14.27 7.33
C GLU A 426 9.82 15.77 7.55
N VAL A 427 10.72 16.51 8.15
CA VAL A 427 10.60 17.98 8.23
C VAL A 427 10.60 18.61 6.84
N PHE A 428 11.48 18.18 5.95
CA PHE A 428 11.44 18.59 4.55
C PHE A 428 10.14 18.18 3.85
N ALA A 429 9.68 16.95 4.10
CA ALA A 429 8.45 16.46 3.50
C ALA A 429 7.21 17.28 3.94
N ILE A 430 7.11 17.65 5.21
CA ILE A 430 5.98 18.47 5.70
C ILE A 430 6.00 19.88 5.11
N VAL A 431 7.17 20.50 5.02
CA VAL A 431 7.32 21.84 4.41
C VAL A 431 6.93 21.79 2.93
N PHE A 432 7.45 20.79 2.19
CA PHE A 432 7.13 20.63 0.77
C PHE A 432 5.65 20.31 0.56
N SER A 433 5.06 19.45 1.39
CA SER A 433 3.63 19.12 1.36
C SER A 433 2.77 20.36 1.64
N ALA A 434 3.14 21.20 2.60
CA ALA A 434 2.43 22.44 2.92
C ALA A 434 2.48 23.47 1.77
N VAL A 435 3.63 23.58 1.10
CA VAL A 435 3.78 24.46 -0.08
C VAL A 435 2.90 23.95 -1.23
N CYS A 436 2.94 22.65 -1.53
CA CYS A 436 2.09 22.04 -2.55
C CYS A 436 0.60 22.18 -2.21
N LEU A 437 0.23 21.99 -0.94
CA LEU A 437 -1.15 22.18 -0.48
C LEU A 437 -1.61 23.62 -0.69
N GLY A 438 -0.78 24.61 -0.36
CA GLY A 438 -1.08 26.01 -0.60
C GLY A 438 -1.27 26.34 -2.09
N TYR A 439 -0.45 25.74 -2.95
CA TYR A 439 -0.59 25.88 -4.40
C TYR A 439 -1.90 25.28 -4.91
N VAL A 440 -2.20 24.02 -4.55
CA VAL A 440 -3.44 23.32 -4.98
C VAL A 440 -4.68 24.04 -4.42
N TYR A 441 -4.63 24.49 -3.17
CA TYR A 441 -5.73 25.25 -2.56
C TYR A 441 -6.06 26.51 -3.37
N ARG A 442 -5.06 27.31 -3.72
CA ARG A 442 -5.26 28.56 -4.48
C ARG A 442 -5.72 28.30 -5.90
N LYS A 443 -5.20 27.26 -6.55
CA LYS A 443 -5.47 26.99 -7.97
C LYS A 443 -6.79 26.28 -8.21
N GLU A 444 -7.23 25.42 -7.29
CA GLU A 444 -8.37 24.51 -7.51
C GLU A 444 -9.48 24.68 -6.49
N ILE A 445 -9.16 24.75 -5.20
CA ILE A 445 -10.18 24.76 -4.15
C ILE A 445 -10.83 26.14 -4.03
N LEU A 446 -10.03 27.21 -4.04
CA LEU A 446 -10.53 28.59 -3.94
C LEU A 446 -11.45 28.98 -5.12
N PRO A 447 -11.14 28.64 -6.40
CA PRO A 447 -12.07 28.88 -7.50
C PRO A 447 -13.37 28.09 -7.41
N LEU A 448 -13.34 26.87 -6.86
CA LEU A 448 -14.57 26.11 -6.61
C LEU A 448 -15.46 26.79 -5.58
N LYS A 449 -14.87 27.33 -4.51
CA LYS A 449 -15.58 28.09 -3.48
C LYS A 449 -16.25 29.35 -4.06
N ALA A 450 -15.52 30.10 -4.87
CA ALA A 450 -16.03 31.29 -5.54
C ALA A 450 -17.17 30.99 -6.54
N ARG A 451 -17.27 29.78 -7.07
CA ARG A 451 -18.40 29.35 -7.94
C ARG A 451 -19.64 28.99 -7.15
N GLN A 452 -19.51 28.55 -5.90
CA GLN A 452 -20.66 28.24 -5.03
C GLN A 452 -21.32 29.48 -4.45
N GLU A 453 -20.56 30.57 -4.29
CA GLU A 453 -21.08 31.84 -3.76
C GLU A 453 -21.77 32.71 -4.82
N LYS A 454 -21.71 32.33 -6.09
CA LYS A 454 -22.45 32.91 -7.23
C LYS A 454 -23.71 32.12 -7.55
#